data_a93b84985656435ff50811872ee8b97f
#
_entry.id   a93b84985656435ff50811872ee8b97f
#
_cell.length_a   1.000
_cell.length_b   1.000
_cell.length_c   1.000
_cell.angle_alpha   90.00
_cell.angle_beta   90.00
_cell.angle_gamma   90.00
#
_symmetry.space_group_name_H-M   'P 1'
#
loop_
_entity.id
_entity.type
_entity.pdbx_description
1 polymer ?
#
loop_
_entity_poly.entity_id
_entity_poly.type
_entity_poly.pdbx_seq_one_letter_code
_entity_poly.pdbx_strand_id
1 'polypeptide(L)'
;MSTIDKIIFTDEDGEKHPQQPPQALDPSSELFMRGHHVFMSDVTQESMKPLIDWIISENFNKEKKKKELTLGICSPGGDLNACFALVDVMKGSKIPIRTIGMGMIASCGLLMFISGEKGRRILTPNTSILSHQYSWGTYGKEHELFAQVKEYDLTTERIVNHYKKCTGLTEKDIRKYLLPPHDVWLSAKEAKKLGLCDKIQATY
;
A
#
# COMPACT_ATOMS: atom_id res chain seq x y z
N MET A 1 -11.76 -42.61 -3.14
CA MET A 1 -13.11 -42.01 -2.98
C MET A 1 -13.31 -41.79 -1.49
N SER A 2 -13.16 -40.58 -1.02
CA SER A 2 -13.33 -40.21 0.40
C SER A 2 -14.78 -39.77 0.59
N THR A 3 -15.50 -40.54 1.42
CA THR A 3 -16.88 -40.27 1.81
C THR A 3 -16.85 -39.09 2.78
N ILE A 4 -17.22 -37.90 2.34
CA ILE A 4 -17.49 -36.80 3.23
C ILE A 4 -18.87 -37.01 3.83
N ASP A 5 -18.95 -37.34 5.11
CA ASP A 5 -20.18 -37.45 5.87
C ASP A 5 -20.97 -36.14 5.75
N LYS A 6 -22.15 -36.24 5.14
CA LYS A 6 -23.11 -35.14 5.03
C LYS A 6 -23.71 -34.93 6.40
N ILE A 7 -23.33 -33.82 7.08
CA ILE A 7 -24.03 -33.35 8.25
C ILE A 7 -25.40 -32.84 7.78
N ILE A 8 -26.45 -33.57 8.14
CA ILE A 8 -27.84 -33.20 7.83
C ILE A 8 -28.38 -32.56 9.12
N PHE A 9 -28.76 -31.29 9.04
CA PHE A 9 -29.55 -30.65 10.07
C PHE A 9 -31.03 -30.92 9.79
N THR A 10 -31.76 -31.40 10.78
CA THR A 10 -33.24 -31.50 10.76
C THR A 10 -33.77 -30.36 11.63
N ASP A 11 -34.80 -29.66 11.12
CA ASP A 11 -35.57 -28.73 11.93
C ASP A 11 -36.48 -29.49 12.97
N GLU A 12 -37.20 -28.75 13.80
CA GLU A 12 -38.07 -29.31 14.79
C GLU A 12 -39.22 -30.16 14.21
N ASP A 13 -39.52 -29.99 12.93
CA ASP A 13 -40.53 -30.73 12.17
C ASP A 13 -39.97 -31.93 11.40
N GLY A 14 -38.66 -32.18 11.45
CA GLY A 14 -37.99 -33.31 10.81
C GLY A 14 -37.77 -33.19 9.30
N GLU A 15 -37.95 -32.02 8.71
CA GLU A 15 -37.70 -31.80 7.31
C GLU A 15 -36.21 -31.62 6.99
N LYS A 16 -35.75 -32.32 5.96
CA LYS A 16 -34.37 -32.25 5.47
C LYS A 16 -34.20 -31.09 4.50
N HIS A 17 -33.57 -30.02 4.94
CA HIS A 17 -33.22 -28.93 4.01
C HIS A 17 -31.95 -29.29 3.23
N PRO A 18 -31.94 -29.13 1.89
CA PRO A 18 -30.73 -29.28 1.11
C PRO A 18 -29.72 -28.23 1.53
N GLN A 19 -28.54 -28.67 1.96
CA GLN A 19 -27.44 -27.74 2.20
C GLN A 19 -27.18 -26.96 0.92
N GLN A 20 -27.28 -25.65 0.97
CA GLN A 20 -26.73 -24.82 -0.09
C GLN A 20 -25.22 -25.13 -0.18
N PRO A 21 -24.70 -25.40 -1.39
CA PRO A 21 -23.28 -25.60 -1.53
C PRO A 21 -22.54 -24.36 -0.96
N PRO A 22 -21.37 -24.55 -0.32
CA PRO A 22 -20.61 -23.43 0.23
C PRO A 22 -20.50 -22.37 -0.86
N GLN A 23 -20.98 -21.17 -0.58
CA GLN A 23 -20.92 -20.07 -1.53
C GLN A 23 -19.44 -19.80 -1.83
N ALA A 24 -19.03 -19.90 -3.09
CA ALA A 24 -17.66 -19.61 -3.48
C ALA A 24 -17.33 -18.18 -3.04
N LEU A 25 -16.20 -18.01 -2.35
CA LEU A 25 -15.71 -16.67 -1.98
C LEU A 25 -15.47 -15.87 -3.27
N ASP A 26 -15.77 -14.57 -3.23
CA ASP A 26 -15.37 -13.70 -4.32
C ASP A 26 -13.83 -13.67 -4.41
N PRO A 27 -13.25 -13.42 -5.60
CA PRO A 27 -11.80 -13.47 -5.80
C PRO A 27 -11.01 -12.52 -4.89
N SER A 28 -11.56 -11.35 -4.55
CA SER A 28 -10.90 -10.38 -3.67
C SER A 28 -10.81 -10.90 -2.24
N SER A 29 -11.89 -11.51 -1.74
CA SER A 29 -11.91 -12.17 -0.42
C SER A 29 -10.93 -13.35 -0.37
N GLU A 30 -10.84 -14.14 -1.44
CA GLU A 30 -9.88 -15.26 -1.51
C GLU A 30 -8.43 -14.75 -1.45
N LEU A 31 -8.09 -13.72 -2.23
CA LEU A 31 -6.77 -13.10 -2.22
C LEU A 31 -6.44 -12.55 -0.82
N PHE A 32 -7.38 -11.84 -0.22
CA PHE A 32 -7.22 -11.28 1.12
C PHE A 32 -6.92 -12.37 2.17
N MET A 33 -7.66 -13.47 2.16
CA MET A 33 -7.40 -14.62 3.03
C MET A 33 -6.02 -15.25 2.80
N ARG A 34 -5.48 -15.16 1.58
CA ARG A 34 -4.14 -15.63 1.23
C ARG A 34 -3.03 -14.62 1.59
N GLY A 35 -3.36 -13.46 2.14
CA GLY A 35 -2.40 -12.40 2.49
C GLY A 35 -2.04 -11.50 1.32
N HIS A 36 -2.90 -11.41 0.32
CA HIS A 36 -2.76 -10.53 -0.83
C HIS A 36 -3.85 -9.47 -0.84
N HIS A 37 -3.48 -8.23 -1.06
CA HIS A 37 -4.43 -7.14 -1.29
C HIS A 37 -3.99 -6.35 -2.53
N VAL A 38 -4.95 -5.93 -3.35
CA VAL A 38 -4.71 -5.07 -4.51
C VAL A 38 -5.42 -3.74 -4.26
N PHE A 39 -4.63 -2.69 -4.15
CA PHE A 39 -5.10 -1.32 -4.00
C PHE A 39 -5.09 -0.61 -5.35
N MET A 40 -6.27 -0.27 -5.85
CA MET A 40 -6.47 0.46 -7.13
C MET A 40 -7.43 1.62 -6.90
N SER A 41 -6.96 2.67 -6.23
CA SER A 41 -7.78 3.84 -5.87
C SER A 41 -6.93 5.04 -5.55
N ASP A 42 -7.59 6.19 -5.36
CA ASP A 42 -7.02 7.37 -4.74
C ASP A 42 -6.72 7.08 -3.25
N VAL A 43 -5.68 7.74 -2.74
CA VAL A 43 -5.31 7.67 -1.32
C VAL A 43 -6.20 8.64 -0.54
N THR A 44 -7.10 8.10 0.25
CA THR A 44 -7.98 8.82 1.18
C THR A 44 -8.01 8.11 2.53
N GLN A 45 -8.58 8.72 3.56
CA GLN A 45 -8.75 8.06 4.86
C GLN A 45 -9.63 6.81 4.72
N GLU A 46 -10.71 6.89 3.92
CA GLU A 46 -11.61 5.77 3.67
C GLU A 46 -10.92 4.61 2.96
N SER A 47 -10.08 4.90 1.97
CA SER A 47 -9.39 3.87 1.19
C SER A 47 -8.19 3.25 1.94
N MET A 48 -7.54 4.01 2.84
CA MET A 48 -6.41 3.52 3.63
C MET A 48 -6.84 2.69 4.84
N LYS A 49 -8.00 3.01 5.45
CA LYS A 49 -8.45 2.30 6.65
C LYS A 49 -8.54 0.78 6.48
N PRO A 50 -9.14 0.20 5.42
CA PRO A 50 -9.17 -1.25 5.22
C PRO A 50 -7.79 -1.89 5.12
N LEU A 51 -6.80 -1.21 4.53
CA LEU A 51 -5.42 -1.70 4.45
C LEU A 51 -4.75 -1.71 5.82
N ILE A 52 -4.96 -0.66 6.61
CA ILE A 52 -4.44 -0.53 7.97
C ILE A 52 -5.04 -1.64 8.84
N ASP A 53 -6.35 -1.80 8.82
CA ASP A 53 -7.07 -2.83 9.60
C ASP A 53 -6.57 -4.24 9.21
N TRP A 54 -6.37 -4.50 7.92
CA TRP A 54 -5.85 -5.77 7.43
C TRP A 54 -4.46 -6.07 7.96
N ILE A 55 -3.51 -5.14 7.83
CA ILE A 55 -2.13 -5.36 8.30
C ILE A 55 -2.12 -5.58 9.82
N ILE A 56 -2.88 -4.79 10.57
CA ILE A 56 -2.98 -4.93 12.03
C ILE A 56 -3.58 -6.29 12.37
N SER A 57 -4.70 -6.66 11.76
CA SER A 57 -5.39 -7.95 11.99
C SER A 57 -4.46 -9.14 11.76
N GLU A 58 -3.71 -9.14 10.65
CA GLU A 58 -2.76 -10.21 10.33
C GLU A 58 -1.62 -10.28 11.37
N ASN A 59 -1.17 -9.15 11.91
CA ASN A 59 -0.13 -9.13 12.94
C ASN A 59 -0.63 -9.66 14.30
N PHE A 60 -1.94 -9.59 14.58
CA PHE A 60 -2.56 -10.16 15.77
C PHE A 60 -2.98 -11.62 15.60
N ASN A 61 -3.05 -12.12 14.37
CA ASN A 61 -3.47 -13.51 14.11
C ASN A 61 -2.37 -14.48 14.57
N LYS A 62 -2.63 -15.19 15.67
CA LYS A 62 -1.69 -16.19 16.24
C LYS A 62 -1.84 -17.58 15.63
N GLU A 63 -3.02 -17.91 15.10
CA GLU A 63 -3.33 -19.27 14.63
C GLU A 63 -2.83 -19.55 13.21
N LYS A 64 -2.92 -18.56 12.32
CA LYS A 64 -2.52 -18.68 10.91
C LYS A 64 -1.54 -17.58 10.51
N LYS A 65 -0.41 -17.54 11.19
CA LYS A 65 0.63 -16.52 10.93
C LYS A 65 1.15 -16.63 9.51
N LYS A 66 0.94 -15.58 8.72
CA LYS A 66 1.49 -15.47 7.37
C LYS A 66 2.99 -15.18 7.42
N LYS A 67 3.72 -15.71 6.44
CA LYS A 67 5.17 -15.45 6.31
C LYS A 67 5.46 -14.12 5.62
N GLU A 68 4.52 -13.63 4.84
CA GLU A 68 4.61 -12.42 4.04
C GLU A 68 3.20 -11.92 3.73
N LEU A 69 3.02 -10.60 3.69
CA LEU A 69 1.86 -9.94 3.10
C LEU A 69 2.25 -9.33 1.76
N THR A 70 1.35 -9.36 0.78
CA THR A 70 1.59 -8.77 -0.54
C THR A 70 0.58 -7.66 -0.80
N LEU A 71 1.08 -6.46 -1.09
CA LEU A 71 0.28 -5.30 -1.46
C LEU A 71 0.58 -4.89 -2.90
N GLY A 72 -0.37 -5.16 -3.79
CA GLY A 72 -0.38 -4.63 -5.16
C GLY A 72 -0.87 -3.18 -5.15
N ILE A 73 -0.22 -2.28 -5.88
CA ILE A 73 -0.52 -0.85 -5.86
C ILE A 73 -0.60 -0.32 -7.29
N CYS A 74 -1.76 0.29 -7.61
CA CYS A 74 -1.99 1.12 -8.77
C CYS A 74 -2.76 2.36 -8.29
N SER A 75 -2.09 3.51 -8.15
CA SER A 75 -2.69 4.68 -7.51
C SER A 75 -2.10 5.98 -8.02
N PRO A 76 -2.95 7.01 -8.28
CA PRO A 76 -2.47 8.35 -8.59
C PRO A 76 -1.95 9.10 -7.34
N GLY A 77 -2.15 8.56 -6.14
CA GLY A 77 -1.83 9.24 -4.88
C GLY A 77 -3.06 9.86 -4.22
N GLY A 78 -2.86 10.92 -3.43
CA GLY A 78 -3.94 11.61 -2.71
C GLY A 78 -3.50 12.13 -1.34
N ASP A 79 -4.29 11.91 -0.29
CA ASP A 79 -4.07 12.41 1.06
C ASP A 79 -2.77 11.89 1.67
N LEU A 80 -1.87 12.82 2.00
CA LEU A 80 -0.55 12.49 2.50
C LEU A 80 -0.57 11.99 3.96
N ASN A 81 -1.49 12.47 4.79
CA ASN A 81 -1.60 12.01 6.17
C ASN A 81 -2.17 10.59 6.24
N ALA A 82 -3.18 10.28 5.41
CA ALA A 82 -3.69 8.92 5.24
C ALA A 82 -2.60 7.97 4.71
N CYS A 83 -1.78 8.44 3.77
CA CYS A 83 -0.62 7.70 3.27
C CYS A 83 0.37 7.37 4.39
N PHE A 84 0.81 8.37 5.18
CA PHE A 84 1.77 8.14 6.24
C PHE A 84 1.23 7.29 7.38
N ALA A 85 -0.08 7.34 7.66
CA ALA A 85 -0.70 6.42 8.61
C ALA A 85 -0.52 4.95 8.17
N LEU A 86 -0.74 4.66 6.88
CA LEU A 86 -0.47 3.32 6.34
C LEU A 86 1.03 2.99 6.36
N VAL A 87 1.90 3.94 5.97
CA VAL A 87 3.36 3.75 5.98
C VAL A 87 3.86 3.34 7.36
N ASP A 88 3.39 4.01 8.42
CA ASP A 88 3.79 3.69 9.79
C ASP A 88 3.33 2.29 10.21
N VAL A 89 2.11 1.90 9.84
CA VAL A 89 1.60 0.55 10.08
C VAL A 89 2.40 -0.50 9.29
N MET A 90 2.75 -0.23 8.04
CA MET A 90 3.61 -1.11 7.23
C MET A 90 4.98 -1.29 7.88
N LYS A 91 5.60 -0.20 8.36
CA LYS A 91 6.92 -0.24 9.02
C LYS A 91 6.89 -0.88 10.40
N GLY A 92 5.77 -0.79 11.12
CA GLY A 92 5.56 -1.45 12.41
C GLY A 92 5.17 -2.93 12.30
N SER A 93 4.85 -3.41 11.09
CA SER A 93 4.45 -4.81 10.89
C SER A 93 5.58 -5.79 11.21
N LYS A 94 5.25 -6.84 11.97
CA LYS A 94 6.16 -7.98 12.22
C LYS A 94 6.19 -8.98 11.07
N ILE A 95 5.23 -8.87 10.15
CA ILE A 95 5.14 -9.68 8.93
C ILE A 95 5.71 -8.82 7.81
N PRO A 96 6.74 -9.27 7.08
CA PRO A 96 7.31 -8.51 5.99
C PRO A 96 6.26 -8.26 4.90
N ILE A 97 6.24 -7.03 4.37
CA ILE A 97 5.28 -6.63 3.35
C ILE A 97 6.01 -6.48 2.01
N ARG A 98 5.63 -7.34 1.07
CA ARG A 98 6.01 -7.20 -0.35
C ARG A 98 5.11 -6.15 -0.98
N THR A 99 5.68 -5.26 -1.79
CA THR A 99 4.92 -4.32 -2.61
C THR A 99 5.12 -4.60 -4.10
N ILE A 100 4.02 -4.51 -4.86
CA ILE A 100 4.02 -4.69 -6.31
C ILE A 100 3.40 -3.46 -6.93
N GLY A 101 4.21 -2.64 -7.63
CA GLY A 101 3.72 -1.49 -8.37
C GLY A 101 3.27 -1.92 -9.77
N MET A 102 2.04 -1.55 -10.15
CA MET A 102 1.39 -1.91 -11.41
C MET A 102 0.75 -0.69 -12.06
N GLY A 103 0.72 -0.65 -13.39
CA GLY A 103 0.07 0.42 -14.14
C GLY A 103 0.69 1.79 -13.84
N MET A 104 0.21 2.47 -12.82
CA MET A 104 0.73 3.76 -12.35
C MET A 104 0.89 3.77 -10.83
N ILE A 105 2.01 4.25 -10.36
CA ILE A 105 2.24 4.60 -8.95
C ILE A 105 2.72 6.05 -8.88
N ALA A 106 1.88 6.94 -8.38
CA ALA A 106 2.15 8.37 -8.37
C ALA A 106 2.03 8.96 -6.96
N SER A 107 2.88 9.95 -6.64
CA SER A 107 2.74 10.74 -5.41
C SER A 107 2.70 9.83 -4.16
N CYS A 108 1.63 9.89 -3.36
CA CYS A 108 1.41 9.01 -2.21
C CYS A 108 1.47 7.51 -2.57
N GLY A 109 1.03 7.12 -3.79
CA GLY A 109 1.15 5.74 -4.27
C GLY A 109 2.61 5.28 -4.34
N LEU A 110 3.53 6.16 -4.75
CA LEU A 110 4.96 5.88 -4.73
C LEU A 110 5.51 5.77 -3.30
N LEU A 111 5.09 6.66 -2.38
CA LEU A 111 5.51 6.59 -0.97
C LEU A 111 5.07 5.27 -0.32
N MET A 112 3.84 4.82 -0.59
CA MET A 112 3.34 3.51 -0.14
C MET A 112 4.17 2.37 -0.74
N PHE A 113 4.44 2.42 -2.05
CA PHE A 113 5.19 1.38 -2.74
C PHE A 113 6.60 1.20 -2.19
N ILE A 114 7.36 2.29 -2.02
CA ILE A 114 8.74 2.21 -1.49
C ILE A 114 8.80 1.81 -0.02
N SER A 115 7.65 1.81 0.69
CA SER A 115 7.54 1.36 2.08
C SER A 115 7.62 -0.15 2.24
N GLY A 116 7.50 -0.91 1.16
CA GLY A 116 7.68 -2.36 1.17
C GLY A 116 9.03 -2.79 1.75
N GLU A 117 9.11 -4.04 2.17
CA GLU A 117 10.34 -4.63 2.70
C GLU A 117 11.45 -4.59 1.66
N LYS A 118 12.65 -4.18 2.07
CA LYS A 118 13.82 -4.11 1.18
C LYS A 118 14.12 -5.49 0.58
N GLY A 119 14.34 -5.55 -0.72
CA GLY A 119 14.49 -6.79 -1.47
C GLY A 119 13.16 -7.35 -2.01
N ARG A 120 12.01 -6.79 -1.60
CA ARG A 120 10.67 -7.28 -1.94
C ARG A 120 9.78 -6.24 -2.66
N ARG A 121 10.35 -5.13 -3.11
CA ARG A 121 9.64 -4.09 -3.89
C ARG A 121 9.78 -4.39 -5.37
N ILE A 122 8.66 -4.73 -6.01
CA ILE A 122 8.62 -5.20 -7.41
C ILE A 122 7.85 -4.21 -8.25
N LEU A 123 8.39 -3.80 -9.38
CA LEU A 123 7.65 -3.07 -10.42
C LEU A 123 7.34 -4.00 -11.58
N THR A 124 6.11 -3.91 -12.10
CA THR A 124 5.83 -4.53 -13.40
C THR A 124 6.48 -3.71 -14.52
N PRO A 125 6.83 -4.34 -15.67
CA PRO A 125 7.57 -3.65 -16.73
C PRO A 125 6.91 -2.40 -17.29
N ASN A 126 5.57 -2.36 -17.27
CA ASN A 126 4.77 -1.26 -17.83
C ASN A 126 4.33 -0.22 -16.77
N THR A 127 4.89 -0.28 -15.56
CA THR A 127 4.53 0.68 -14.51
C THR A 127 5.14 2.05 -14.82
N SER A 128 4.30 3.08 -14.82
CA SER A 128 4.70 4.49 -14.81
C SER A 128 4.79 5.00 -13.36
N ILE A 129 5.81 5.77 -13.08
CA ILE A 129 6.05 6.33 -11.75
C ILE A 129 6.08 7.84 -11.82
N LEU A 130 5.30 8.51 -10.96
CA LEU A 130 5.36 9.96 -10.79
C LEU A 130 5.86 10.32 -9.40
N SER A 131 6.92 11.11 -9.34
CA SER A 131 7.39 11.79 -8.14
C SER A 131 7.31 13.30 -8.32
N HIS A 132 6.83 14.02 -7.32
CA HIS A 132 6.71 15.47 -7.35
C HIS A 132 6.71 16.04 -5.93
N GLN A 133 6.95 17.36 -5.81
CA GLN A 133 6.66 18.08 -4.57
C GLN A 133 5.16 18.04 -4.33
N TYR A 134 4.72 17.89 -3.08
CA TYR A 134 3.30 17.86 -2.82
C TYR A 134 2.65 19.24 -2.99
N SER A 135 1.44 19.24 -3.52
CA SER A 135 0.65 20.46 -3.67
C SER A 135 -0.04 20.80 -2.37
N TRP A 136 0.05 22.05 -1.95
CA TRP A 136 -0.69 22.55 -0.80
C TRP A 136 -1.13 23.98 -1.05
N GLY A 137 -2.09 24.40 -0.28
CA GLY A 137 -2.54 25.79 -0.28
C GLY A 137 -3.16 26.09 1.08
N THR A 138 -3.12 27.34 1.50
CA THR A 138 -3.71 27.77 2.74
C THR A 138 -4.38 29.12 2.59
N TYR A 139 -5.43 29.32 3.37
CA TYR A 139 -6.17 30.55 3.48
C TYR A 139 -6.62 30.72 4.94
N GLY A 140 -6.53 31.91 5.49
CA GLY A 140 -6.93 32.17 6.87
C GLY A 140 -6.30 33.43 7.45
N LYS A 141 -6.38 33.56 8.77
CA LYS A 141 -5.77 34.66 9.51
C LYS A 141 -4.26 34.47 9.58
N GLU A 142 -3.52 35.54 9.85
CA GLU A 142 -2.06 35.55 9.89
C GLU A 142 -1.47 34.39 10.73
N HIS A 143 -1.94 34.20 11.97
CA HIS A 143 -1.44 33.14 12.84
C HIS A 143 -1.76 31.73 12.31
N GLU A 144 -2.87 31.55 11.60
CA GLU A 144 -3.24 30.28 10.95
C GLU A 144 -2.30 29.99 9.79
N LEU A 145 -1.93 31.02 9.00
CA LEU A 145 -0.97 30.88 7.90
C LEU A 145 0.41 30.46 8.41
N PHE A 146 0.90 31.09 9.50
CA PHE A 146 2.18 30.67 10.09
C PHE A 146 2.16 29.24 10.63
N ALA A 147 1.06 28.82 11.24
CA ALA A 147 0.88 27.43 11.68
C ALA A 147 0.92 26.44 10.50
N GLN A 148 0.30 26.82 9.38
CA GLN A 148 0.30 26.02 8.15
C GLN A 148 1.71 25.92 7.51
N VAL A 149 2.48 27.01 7.52
CA VAL A 149 3.89 27.00 7.06
C VAL A 149 4.72 26.02 7.91
N LYS A 150 4.50 26.00 9.21
CA LYS A 150 5.18 25.04 10.10
C LYS A 150 4.82 23.59 9.77
N GLU A 151 3.55 23.32 9.47
CA GLU A 151 3.10 21.97 9.04
C GLU A 151 3.73 21.58 7.70
N TYR A 152 3.85 22.55 6.76
CA TYR A 152 4.52 22.33 5.48
C TYR A 152 5.99 21.88 5.67
N ASP A 153 6.74 22.54 6.55
CA ASP A 153 8.13 22.17 6.84
C ASP A 153 8.23 20.75 7.40
N LEU A 154 7.38 20.41 8.38
CA LEU A 154 7.31 19.07 8.97
C LEU A 154 6.96 18.00 7.94
N THR A 155 6.04 18.31 7.06
CA THR A 155 5.62 17.40 5.99
C THR A 155 6.71 17.21 4.94
N THR A 156 7.38 18.27 4.55
CA THR A 156 8.53 18.18 3.62
C THR A 156 9.65 17.32 4.23
N GLU A 157 9.95 17.52 5.51
CA GLU A 157 10.94 16.71 6.22
C GLU A 157 10.54 15.22 6.27
N ARG A 158 9.27 14.92 6.57
CA ARG A 158 8.75 13.54 6.55
C ARG A 158 8.95 12.86 5.21
N ILE A 159 8.60 13.53 4.10
CA ILE A 159 8.76 13.00 2.75
C ILE A 159 10.23 12.73 2.43
N VAL A 160 11.11 13.70 2.66
CA VAL A 160 12.56 13.56 2.41
C VAL A 160 13.15 12.42 3.23
N ASN A 161 12.84 12.35 4.52
CA ASN A 161 13.32 11.30 5.41
C ASN A 161 12.79 9.92 5.00
N HIS A 162 11.55 9.84 4.51
CA HIS A 162 10.99 8.60 4.00
C HIS A 162 11.75 8.11 2.76
N TYR A 163 11.99 8.97 1.77
CA TYR A 163 12.82 8.63 0.62
C TYR A 163 14.22 8.18 1.04
N LYS A 164 14.90 8.94 1.93
CA LYS A 164 16.25 8.56 2.43
C LYS A 164 16.26 7.14 3.01
N LYS A 165 15.30 6.82 3.89
CA LYS A 165 15.22 5.51 4.54
C LYS A 165 14.93 4.37 3.55
N CYS A 166 14.07 4.62 2.56
CA CYS A 166 13.63 3.58 1.63
C CYS A 166 14.60 3.35 0.47
N THR A 167 15.31 4.40 0.01
CA THR A 167 16.17 4.33 -1.20
C THR A 167 17.65 4.34 -0.89
N GLY A 168 18.07 4.96 0.21
CA GLY A 168 19.47 5.24 0.53
C GLY A 168 20.04 6.48 -0.18
N LEU A 169 19.24 7.21 -0.95
CA LEU A 169 19.65 8.44 -1.62
C LEU A 169 19.95 9.54 -0.60
N THR A 170 20.88 10.43 -0.95
CA THR A 170 21.13 11.66 -0.18
C THR A 170 19.96 12.63 -0.36
N GLU A 171 19.77 13.56 0.58
CA GLU A 171 18.77 14.61 0.42
C GLU A 171 18.98 15.44 -0.86
N LYS A 172 20.23 15.72 -1.20
CA LYS A 172 20.57 16.41 -2.45
C LYS A 172 20.07 15.67 -3.67
N ASP A 173 20.25 14.35 -3.71
CA ASP A 173 19.79 13.53 -4.83
C ASP A 173 18.27 13.40 -4.87
N ILE A 174 17.62 13.30 -3.70
CA ILE A 174 16.15 13.29 -3.60
C ILE A 174 15.57 14.58 -4.16
N ARG A 175 16.09 15.74 -3.71
CA ARG A 175 15.62 17.03 -4.21
C ARG A 175 15.89 17.22 -5.69
N LYS A 176 17.00 16.67 -6.22
CA LYS A 176 17.37 16.75 -7.61
C LYS A 176 16.56 15.83 -8.53
N TYR A 177 16.34 14.58 -8.13
CA TYR A 177 15.81 13.54 -9.00
C TYR A 177 14.37 13.12 -8.71
N LEU A 178 13.87 13.37 -7.50
CA LEU A 178 12.53 12.95 -7.07
C LEU A 178 11.62 14.12 -6.70
N LEU A 179 12.17 15.20 -6.19
CA LEU A 179 11.41 16.37 -5.73
C LEU A 179 11.91 17.70 -6.33
N PRO A 180 12.26 17.78 -7.63
CA PRO A 180 12.58 19.07 -8.26
C PRO A 180 11.31 19.94 -8.37
N PRO A 181 11.41 21.22 -8.78
CA PRO A 181 10.26 22.10 -8.95
C PRO A 181 9.43 21.81 -10.22
N HIS A 182 9.32 20.55 -10.60
CA HIS A 182 8.50 20.03 -11.69
C HIS A 182 8.22 18.54 -11.49
N ASP A 183 7.21 18.02 -12.15
CA ASP A 183 6.85 16.61 -12.11
C ASP A 183 7.94 15.74 -12.75
N VAL A 184 8.25 14.63 -12.10
CA VAL A 184 9.24 13.64 -12.57
C VAL A 184 8.52 12.34 -12.90
N TRP A 185 8.43 12.04 -14.18
CA TRP A 185 7.95 10.76 -14.68
C TRP A 185 9.11 9.79 -14.89
N LEU A 186 8.99 8.60 -14.37
CA LEU A 186 10.01 7.55 -14.43
C LEU A 186 9.41 6.28 -15.00
N SER A 187 10.17 5.62 -15.85
CA SER A 187 9.96 4.21 -16.19
C SER A 187 10.40 3.30 -15.04
N ALA A 188 9.94 2.06 -15.04
CA ALA A 188 10.39 1.07 -14.06
C ALA A 188 11.94 0.91 -14.04
N LYS A 189 12.61 1.04 -15.18
CA LYS A 189 14.07 0.96 -15.28
C LYS A 189 14.78 2.14 -14.60
N GLU A 190 14.27 3.35 -14.77
CA GLU A 190 14.80 4.55 -14.12
C GLU A 190 14.55 4.51 -12.61
N ALA A 191 13.34 4.12 -12.19
CA ALA A 191 13.00 3.92 -10.78
C ALA A 191 13.95 2.92 -10.11
N LYS A 192 14.30 1.83 -10.81
CA LYS A 192 15.26 0.84 -10.27
C LYS A 192 16.66 1.43 -10.10
N LYS A 193 17.13 2.27 -11.02
CA LYS A 193 18.44 2.96 -10.91
C LYS A 193 18.50 3.90 -9.69
N LEU A 194 17.36 4.49 -9.33
CA LEU A 194 17.23 5.35 -8.15
C LEU A 194 16.96 4.57 -6.84
N GLY A 195 16.95 3.24 -6.87
CA GLY A 195 16.70 2.42 -5.69
C GLY A 195 15.25 2.43 -5.19
N LEU A 196 14.31 2.90 -6.00
CA LEU A 196 12.89 2.91 -5.66
C LEU A 196 12.27 1.51 -5.66
N CYS A 197 12.83 0.58 -6.44
CA CYS A 197 12.43 -0.83 -6.43
C CYS A 197 13.63 -1.76 -6.42
N ASP A 198 13.38 -3.03 -6.06
CA ASP A 198 14.40 -4.06 -5.98
C ASP A 198 14.42 -4.94 -7.24
N LYS A 199 13.25 -5.16 -7.85
CA LYS A 199 13.09 -6.00 -9.04
C LYS A 199 12.12 -5.39 -10.03
N ILE A 200 12.31 -5.72 -11.33
CA ILE A 200 11.34 -5.49 -12.39
C ILE A 200 11.01 -6.86 -12.97
N GLN A 201 9.77 -7.26 -12.86
CA GLN A 201 9.30 -8.54 -13.42
C GLN A 201 7.80 -8.50 -13.67
N ALA A 202 7.32 -9.22 -14.68
CA ALA A 202 5.92 -9.56 -14.78
C ALA A 202 5.56 -10.41 -13.55
N THR A 203 4.47 -10.09 -12.87
CA THR A 203 4.14 -10.69 -11.59
C THR A 203 3.07 -11.74 -11.70
N TYR A 204 3.04 -12.46 -10.68
CA TYR A 204 2.38 -13.65 -10.17
C TYR A 204 2.97 -14.92 -10.68
#